data_97e7ca56f7d2fdc82f84e71a5bffa4a2
#
_entry.id   97e7ca56f7d2fdc82f84e71a5bffa4a2
#
_cell.length_a   1.000
_cell.length_b   1.000
_cell.length_c   1.000
_cell.angle_alpha   90.00
_cell.angle_beta   90.00
_cell.angle_gamma   90.00
#
_symmetry.space_group_name_H-M   'P 1'
#
loop_
_entity.id
_entity.type
_entity.pdbx_description
1 polymer ?
#
loop_
_entity_poly.entity_id
_entity_poly.type
_entity_poly.pdbx_seq_one_letter_code
_entity_poly.pdbx_strand_id
1 'polypeptide(L)'
;MVGPGVEEGDPLQIDADLARRWLVSFLKDELVRRRGFTKGVVGLSGGVDSSLTAFLAVEALGKENVIGVRMPYRTSSPESLGDALLVIQTLGIQSVTVDITAAVDGYLSQVERDGDADPTRRGNVMARQRMIVLFDLSAKYQALPIGTSNKSERLLGYFTWHADDTPPVNPLGDLFKTQVRALARHVGVPEVILRKPPTPDLVPGQTTEGDFGISYDKVDRILYYLIRGMKPAEVVARGFTPEEVAKVAGRLESTHWKRRLPTVAMMSQTAIGEFYLRPVDY
;
A
#
# COMPACT_ATOMS: atom_id res chain seq x y z
N MET A 1 18.59 27.68 -10.85
CA MET A 1 18.72 27.75 -9.38
C MET A 1 17.50 28.51 -8.88
N VAL A 2 16.48 27.80 -8.42
CA VAL A 2 15.34 28.41 -7.73
C VAL A 2 15.76 28.48 -6.26
N GLY A 3 15.84 29.71 -5.71
CA GLY A 3 16.16 29.94 -4.32
C GLY A 3 15.11 29.29 -3.40
N PRO A 4 15.40 29.11 -2.09
CA PRO A 4 14.45 28.55 -1.13
C PRO A 4 13.35 29.58 -0.89
N GLY A 5 12.35 29.60 -1.77
CA GLY A 5 11.09 30.28 -1.51
C GLY A 5 10.41 29.57 -0.34
N VAL A 6 10.00 30.32 0.68
CA VAL A 6 9.08 29.85 1.71
C VAL A 6 7.83 29.38 0.98
N GLU A 7 7.57 28.07 0.95
CA GLU A 7 6.31 27.54 0.43
C GLU A 7 5.20 28.07 1.36
N GLU A 8 4.42 29.04 0.90
CA GLU A 8 3.20 29.47 1.59
C GLU A 8 2.17 28.33 1.45
N GLY A 9 1.97 27.55 2.50
CA GLY A 9 0.97 26.48 2.57
C GLY A 9 1.54 25.15 3.09
N ASP A 10 0.65 24.22 3.29
CA ASP A 10 1.04 22.84 3.67
C ASP A 10 1.61 22.11 2.45
N PRO A 11 2.89 21.69 2.46
CA PRO A 11 3.53 21.04 1.31
C PRO A 11 2.90 19.69 0.95
N LEU A 12 2.07 19.11 1.82
CA LEU A 12 1.35 17.86 1.58
C LEU A 12 -0.10 18.08 1.16
N GLN A 13 -0.54 19.33 1.07
CA GLN A 13 -1.88 19.63 0.57
C GLN A 13 -2.02 19.23 -0.90
N ILE A 14 -3.13 18.57 -1.22
CA ILE A 14 -3.48 18.15 -2.59
C ILE A 14 -4.84 18.73 -2.98
N ASP A 15 -5.02 18.98 -4.26
CA ASP A 15 -6.35 19.11 -4.84
C ASP A 15 -6.97 17.71 -4.95
N ALA A 16 -7.86 17.40 -4.01
CA ALA A 16 -8.44 16.07 -3.88
C ALA A 16 -9.32 15.68 -5.08
N ASP A 17 -10.02 16.64 -5.70
CA ASP A 17 -10.84 16.36 -6.89
C ASP A 17 -9.97 16.09 -8.11
N LEU A 18 -8.90 16.87 -8.31
CA LEU A 18 -7.93 16.61 -9.38
C LEU A 18 -7.23 15.27 -9.19
N ALA A 19 -6.79 14.98 -7.97
CA ALA A 19 -6.15 13.69 -7.64
C ALA A 19 -7.10 12.51 -7.91
N ARG A 20 -8.37 12.59 -7.48
CA ARG A 20 -9.40 11.57 -7.75
C ARG A 20 -9.54 11.33 -9.26
N ARG A 21 -9.77 12.39 -10.03
CA ARG A 21 -9.94 12.28 -11.50
C ARG A 21 -8.71 11.67 -12.17
N TRP A 22 -7.51 12.08 -11.75
CA TRP A 22 -6.25 11.55 -12.29
C TRP A 22 -6.10 10.06 -11.99
N LEU A 23 -6.32 9.63 -10.75
CA LEU A 23 -6.17 8.23 -10.35
C LEU A 23 -7.23 7.32 -10.99
N VAL A 24 -8.45 7.80 -11.14
CA VAL A 24 -9.51 7.08 -11.88
C VAL A 24 -9.12 6.93 -13.36
N SER A 25 -8.60 7.98 -13.99
CA SER A 25 -8.11 7.92 -15.36
C SER A 25 -6.92 6.96 -15.50
N PHE A 26 -5.97 7.03 -14.55
CA PHE A 26 -4.83 6.11 -14.48
C PHE A 26 -5.28 4.65 -14.40
N LEU A 27 -6.23 4.32 -13.53
CA LEU A 27 -6.74 2.95 -13.42
C LEU A 27 -7.40 2.48 -14.73
N LYS A 28 -8.21 3.30 -15.37
CA LYS A 28 -8.81 2.97 -16.68
C LYS A 28 -7.74 2.71 -17.74
N ASP A 29 -6.74 3.59 -17.80
CA ASP A 29 -5.66 3.47 -18.77
C ASP A 29 -4.84 2.20 -18.54
N GLU A 30 -4.40 1.97 -17.32
CA GLU A 30 -3.50 0.87 -16.97
C GLU A 30 -4.18 -0.51 -17.03
N LEU A 31 -5.44 -0.63 -16.57
CA LEU A 31 -6.15 -1.90 -16.61
C LEU A 31 -6.70 -2.17 -18.01
N VAL A 32 -7.54 -1.25 -18.51
CA VAL A 32 -8.35 -1.52 -19.70
C VAL A 32 -7.54 -1.30 -20.97
N ARG A 33 -6.96 -0.10 -21.13
CA ARG A 33 -6.34 0.26 -22.41
C ARG A 33 -5.00 -0.44 -22.63
N ARG A 34 -4.14 -0.50 -21.60
CA ARG A 34 -2.79 -1.07 -21.76
C ARG A 34 -2.72 -2.57 -21.58
N ARG A 35 -3.53 -3.13 -20.68
CA ARG A 35 -3.45 -4.56 -20.32
C ARG A 35 -4.67 -5.38 -20.74
N GLY A 36 -5.75 -4.76 -21.21
CA GLY A 36 -6.94 -5.45 -21.68
C GLY A 36 -7.81 -6.07 -20.57
N PHE A 37 -7.62 -5.72 -19.31
CA PHE A 37 -8.45 -6.20 -18.20
C PHE A 37 -9.60 -5.25 -17.94
N THR A 38 -10.83 -5.76 -18.01
CA THR A 38 -12.03 -4.99 -17.66
C THR A 38 -12.42 -5.09 -16.19
N LYS A 39 -11.83 -6.03 -15.45
CA LYS A 39 -12.13 -6.29 -14.04
C LYS A 39 -10.90 -6.09 -13.16
N GLY A 40 -11.14 -5.67 -11.91
CA GLY A 40 -10.10 -5.53 -10.89
C GLY A 40 -10.42 -6.33 -9.62
N VAL A 41 -9.38 -6.87 -8.99
CA VAL A 41 -9.45 -7.53 -7.68
C VAL A 41 -8.74 -6.66 -6.66
N VAL A 42 -9.40 -6.37 -5.54
CA VAL A 42 -8.85 -5.55 -4.45
C VAL A 42 -8.93 -6.32 -3.14
N GLY A 43 -7.79 -6.47 -2.48
CA GLY A 43 -7.73 -7.00 -1.11
C GLY A 43 -8.25 -5.96 -0.11
N LEU A 44 -9.30 -6.29 0.64
CA LEU A 44 -9.93 -5.40 1.61
C LEU A 44 -9.55 -5.81 3.02
N SER A 45 -8.70 -5.00 3.65
CA SER A 45 -8.26 -5.19 5.03
C SER A 45 -9.13 -4.47 6.06
N GLY A 46 -10.06 -3.61 5.64
CA GLY A 46 -10.79 -2.70 6.51
C GLY A 46 -10.01 -1.43 6.86
N GLY A 47 -8.82 -1.24 6.31
CA GLY A 47 -8.03 0.00 6.44
C GLY A 47 -8.34 1.01 5.35
N VAL A 48 -7.93 2.27 5.57
CA VAL A 48 -8.22 3.41 4.69
C VAL A 48 -7.64 3.24 3.28
N ASP A 49 -6.46 2.64 3.15
CA ASP A 49 -5.77 2.46 1.84
C ASP A 49 -6.55 1.51 0.93
N SER A 50 -6.88 0.33 1.43
CA SER A 50 -7.66 -0.66 0.67
C SER A 50 -9.07 -0.16 0.35
N SER A 51 -9.67 0.60 1.28
CA SER A 51 -10.98 1.22 1.08
C SER A 51 -10.91 2.28 -0.03
N LEU A 52 -9.95 3.21 0.03
CA LEU A 52 -9.75 4.23 -1.01
C LEU A 52 -9.52 3.60 -2.37
N THR A 53 -8.65 2.57 -2.44
CA THR A 53 -8.39 1.83 -3.68
C THR A 53 -9.67 1.25 -4.28
N ALA A 54 -10.53 0.66 -3.45
CA ALA A 54 -11.81 0.10 -3.91
C ALA A 54 -12.76 1.18 -4.44
N PHE A 55 -12.87 2.33 -3.75
CA PHE A 55 -13.69 3.47 -4.22
C PHE A 55 -13.21 3.98 -5.59
N LEU A 56 -11.90 4.18 -5.76
CA LEU A 56 -11.30 4.60 -7.03
C LEU A 56 -11.48 3.55 -8.13
N ALA A 57 -11.35 2.25 -7.80
CA ALA A 57 -11.55 1.17 -8.74
C ALA A 57 -13.00 1.08 -9.22
N VAL A 58 -13.97 1.25 -8.32
CA VAL A 58 -15.40 1.27 -8.68
C VAL A 58 -15.72 2.45 -9.58
N GLU A 59 -15.19 3.62 -9.30
CA GLU A 59 -15.38 4.79 -10.16
C GLU A 59 -14.72 4.60 -11.55
N ALA A 60 -13.59 3.89 -11.58
CA ALA A 60 -12.89 3.63 -12.84
C ALA A 60 -13.55 2.55 -13.71
N LEU A 61 -14.00 1.46 -13.11
CA LEU A 61 -14.38 0.25 -13.84
C LEU A 61 -15.89 -0.07 -13.77
N GLY A 62 -16.63 0.56 -12.85
CA GLY A 62 -18.00 0.17 -12.47
C GLY A 62 -18.01 -0.92 -11.40
N LYS A 63 -19.01 -0.90 -10.54
CA LYS A 63 -19.13 -1.83 -9.39
C LYS A 63 -19.21 -3.31 -9.80
N GLU A 64 -19.74 -3.61 -10.96
CA GLU A 64 -19.88 -4.95 -11.53
C GLU A 64 -18.51 -5.56 -11.92
N ASN A 65 -17.52 -4.72 -12.06
CA ASN A 65 -16.16 -5.08 -12.51
C ASN A 65 -15.12 -5.03 -11.39
N VAL A 66 -15.54 -4.80 -10.15
CA VAL A 66 -14.63 -4.80 -8.98
C VAL A 66 -14.99 -5.93 -8.03
N ILE A 67 -13.98 -6.71 -7.65
CA ILE A 67 -14.14 -7.83 -6.73
C ILE A 67 -13.37 -7.51 -5.45
N GLY A 68 -14.06 -7.33 -4.34
CA GLY A 68 -13.47 -7.14 -3.02
C GLY A 68 -13.13 -8.49 -2.38
N VAL A 69 -11.90 -8.67 -1.94
CA VAL A 69 -11.45 -9.93 -1.33
C VAL A 69 -11.08 -9.71 0.13
N ARG A 70 -11.77 -10.41 1.03
CA ARG A 70 -11.42 -10.47 2.45
C ARG A 70 -10.61 -11.74 2.71
N MET A 71 -9.48 -11.61 3.39
CA MET A 71 -8.55 -12.71 3.64
C MET A 71 -8.19 -12.79 5.13
N PRO A 72 -9.17 -13.17 6.00
CA PRO A 72 -8.93 -13.27 7.42
C PRO A 72 -7.93 -14.38 7.75
N TYR A 73 -7.17 -14.14 8.81
CA TYR A 73 -6.44 -15.15 9.57
C TYR A 73 -7.09 -15.23 10.95
N ARG A 74 -6.96 -16.33 11.68
CA ARG A 74 -7.64 -16.56 12.98
C ARG A 74 -7.47 -15.43 14.02
N THR A 75 -6.38 -14.64 13.93
CA THR A 75 -6.15 -13.50 14.82
C THR A 75 -6.56 -12.17 14.23
N SER A 76 -7.14 -12.14 13.02
CA SER A 76 -7.62 -10.90 12.42
C SER A 76 -8.74 -10.28 13.24
N SER A 77 -8.68 -8.96 13.41
CA SER A 77 -9.66 -8.21 14.18
C SER A 77 -11.07 -8.35 13.58
N PRO A 78 -12.09 -8.71 14.39
CA PRO A 78 -13.49 -8.69 13.94
C PRO A 78 -13.94 -7.31 13.43
N GLU A 79 -13.40 -6.24 14.03
CA GLU A 79 -13.65 -4.85 13.59
C GLU A 79 -13.12 -4.62 12.16
N SER A 80 -11.89 -5.04 11.86
CA SER A 80 -11.31 -4.93 10.51
C SER A 80 -12.15 -5.70 9.47
N LEU A 81 -12.67 -6.86 9.84
CA LEU A 81 -13.57 -7.65 8.97
C LEU A 81 -14.91 -6.97 8.76
N GLY A 82 -15.46 -6.32 9.80
CA GLY A 82 -16.68 -5.52 9.72
C GLY A 82 -16.50 -4.29 8.84
N ASP A 83 -15.37 -3.56 8.99
CA ASP A 83 -15.04 -2.41 8.17
C ASP A 83 -14.88 -2.77 6.69
N ALA A 84 -14.23 -3.89 6.39
CA ALA A 84 -14.11 -4.40 5.02
C ALA A 84 -15.50 -4.75 4.43
N LEU A 85 -16.38 -5.34 5.22
CA LEU A 85 -17.75 -5.64 4.81
C LEU A 85 -18.56 -4.36 4.56
N LEU A 86 -18.39 -3.34 5.42
CA LEU A 86 -19.03 -2.05 5.24
C LEU A 86 -18.64 -1.41 3.91
N VAL A 87 -17.36 -1.45 3.51
CA VAL A 87 -16.90 -0.97 2.20
C VAL A 87 -17.58 -1.72 1.06
N ILE A 88 -17.63 -3.06 1.13
CA ILE A 88 -18.28 -3.90 0.13
C ILE A 88 -19.74 -3.52 -0.05
N GLN A 89 -20.47 -3.36 1.07
CA GLN A 89 -21.89 -2.99 1.06
C GLN A 89 -22.11 -1.57 0.53
N THR A 90 -21.27 -0.61 0.96
CA THR A 90 -21.36 0.79 0.50
C THR A 90 -21.15 0.91 -1.00
N LEU A 91 -20.22 0.15 -1.57
CA LEU A 91 -19.92 0.16 -3.00
C LEU A 91 -20.82 -0.76 -3.81
N GLY A 92 -21.53 -1.70 -3.18
CA GLY A 92 -22.36 -2.68 -3.86
C GLY A 92 -21.59 -3.61 -4.78
N ILE A 93 -20.34 -3.95 -4.43
CA ILE A 93 -19.44 -4.79 -5.22
C ILE A 93 -19.56 -6.28 -4.88
N GLN A 94 -19.18 -7.13 -5.83
CA GLN A 94 -19.01 -8.56 -5.58
C GLN A 94 -17.90 -8.77 -4.54
N SER A 95 -18.07 -9.74 -3.65
CA SER A 95 -17.03 -10.07 -2.66
C SER A 95 -16.78 -11.55 -2.52
N VAL A 96 -15.54 -11.87 -2.15
CA VAL A 96 -15.09 -13.23 -1.83
C VAL A 96 -14.39 -13.18 -0.47
N THR A 97 -14.64 -14.19 0.37
CA THR A 97 -13.90 -14.37 1.62
C THR A 97 -13.12 -15.67 1.55
N VAL A 98 -11.81 -15.58 1.77
CA VAL A 98 -10.90 -16.72 1.82
C VAL A 98 -10.18 -16.70 3.16
N ASP A 99 -10.52 -17.61 4.06
CA ASP A 99 -9.78 -17.80 5.31
C ASP A 99 -8.41 -18.41 5.00
N ILE A 100 -7.33 -17.68 5.37
CA ILE A 100 -5.96 -18.12 5.10
C ILE A 100 -5.35 -18.92 6.24
N THR A 101 -6.10 -19.17 7.31
CA THR A 101 -5.58 -19.81 8.54
C THR A 101 -4.97 -21.17 8.26
N ALA A 102 -5.71 -22.06 7.59
CA ALA A 102 -5.23 -23.42 7.32
C ALA A 102 -3.95 -23.45 6.48
N ALA A 103 -3.84 -22.55 5.48
CA ALA A 103 -2.66 -22.49 4.63
C ALA A 103 -1.44 -21.94 5.38
N VAL A 104 -1.61 -20.90 6.18
CA VAL A 104 -0.53 -20.31 7.00
C VAL A 104 -0.07 -21.29 8.07
N ASP A 105 -1.01 -21.86 8.82
CA ASP A 105 -0.68 -22.78 9.92
C ASP A 105 -0.11 -24.09 9.39
N GLY A 106 -0.62 -24.60 8.27
CA GLY A 106 -0.10 -25.79 7.61
C GLY A 106 1.36 -25.63 7.18
N TYR A 107 1.74 -24.45 6.66
CA TYR A 107 3.14 -24.15 6.36
C TYR A 107 3.98 -24.02 7.64
N LEU A 108 3.54 -23.23 8.60
CA LEU A 108 4.30 -22.97 9.82
C LEU A 108 4.53 -24.25 10.63
N SER A 109 3.56 -25.18 10.71
CA SER A 109 3.70 -26.45 11.41
C SER A 109 4.81 -27.36 10.85
N GLN A 110 5.20 -27.17 9.59
CA GLN A 110 6.28 -27.94 8.97
C GLN A 110 7.67 -27.36 9.25
N VAL A 111 7.76 -26.05 9.47
CA VAL A 111 9.05 -25.35 9.63
C VAL A 111 9.35 -24.95 11.08
N GLU A 112 8.36 -25.00 11.96
CA GLU A 112 8.49 -24.72 13.39
C GLU A 112 8.36 -26.03 14.18
N ARG A 113 9.49 -26.62 14.59
CA ARG A 113 9.50 -27.86 15.37
C ARG A 113 9.38 -27.65 16.86
N ASP A 114 9.85 -26.51 17.38
CA ASP A 114 10.09 -26.31 18.82
C ASP A 114 9.41 -25.05 19.39
N GLY A 115 8.42 -24.47 18.72
CA GLY A 115 7.77 -23.32 19.30
C GLY A 115 7.11 -22.37 18.32
N ASP A 116 6.67 -21.26 18.83
CA ASP A 116 5.95 -20.24 18.06
C ASP A 116 6.87 -19.50 17.10
N ALA A 117 6.43 -19.40 15.83
CA ALA A 117 7.08 -18.52 14.87
C ALA A 117 7.11 -17.09 15.40
N ASP A 118 8.26 -16.43 15.25
CA ASP A 118 8.38 -14.99 15.50
C ASP A 118 7.23 -14.23 14.81
N PRO A 119 6.57 -13.28 15.52
CA PRO A 119 5.42 -12.54 14.98
C PRO A 119 5.67 -11.91 13.62
N THR A 120 6.88 -11.39 13.37
CA THR A 120 7.26 -10.80 12.08
C THR A 120 7.30 -11.85 10.98
N ARG A 121 7.86 -13.02 11.25
CA ARG A 121 7.89 -14.16 10.29
C ARG A 121 6.47 -14.62 9.97
N ARG A 122 5.64 -14.80 10.99
CA ARG A 122 4.22 -15.18 10.81
C ARG A 122 3.48 -14.14 9.98
N GLY A 123 3.63 -12.85 10.29
CA GLY A 123 3.05 -11.75 9.52
C GLY A 123 3.47 -11.76 8.05
N ASN A 124 4.75 -12.02 7.78
CA ASN A 124 5.27 -12.14 6.42
C ASN A 124 4.67 -13.34 5.66
N VAL A 125 4.44 -14.48 6.33
CA VAL A 125 3.76 -15.65 5.74
C VAL A 125 2.31 -15.29 5.42
N MET A 126 1.60 -14.66 6.36
CA MET A 126 0.22 -14.20 6.14
C MET A 126 0.10 -13.25 4.95
N ALA A 127 0.98 -12.25 4.84
CA ALA A 127 0.98 -11.31 3.73
C ALA A 127 1.20 -12.01 2.38
N ARG A 128 2.16 -12.94 2.31
CA ARG A 128 2.40 -13.71 1.09
C ARG A 128 1.27 -14.68 0.76
N GLN A 129 0.61 -15.26 1.76
CA GLN A 129 -0.57 -16.07 1.51
C GLN A 129 -1.73 -15.24 0.94
N ARG A 130 -1.91 -14.01 1.41
CA ARG A 130 -2.88 -13.06 0.82
C ARG A 130 -2.55 -12.73 -0.63
N MET A 131 -1.26 -12.54 -0.94
CA MET A 131 -0.81 -12.35 -2.32
C MET A 131 -1.19 -13.54 -3.20
N ILE A 132 -0.93 -14.78 -2.76
CA ILE A 132 -1.30 -15.99 -3.50
C ILE A 132 -2.80 -16.00 -3.81
N VAL A 133 -3.64 -15.72 -2.80
CA VAL A 133 -5.10 -15.65 -2.98
C VAL A 133 -5.51 -14.60 -4.02
N LEU A 134 -4.91 -13.40 -3.97
CA LEU A 134 -5.24 -12.33 -4.92
C LEU A 134 -4.88 -12.70 -6.36
N PHE A 135 -3.72 -13.32 -6.58
CA PHE A 135 -3.30 -13.74 -7.92
C PHE A 135 -4.08 -14.95 -8.43
N ASP A 136 -4.45 -15.91 -7.59
CA ASP A 136 -5.33 -17.01 -7.96
C ASP A 136 -6.72 -16.50 -8.39
N LEU A 137 -7.33 -15.64 -7.56
CA LEU A 137 -8.63 -15.04 -7.88
C LEU A 137 -8.56 -14.12 -9.11
N SER A 138 -7.43 -13.46 -9.33
CA SER A 138 -7.16 -12.71 -10.56
C SER A 138 -7.31 -13.60 -11.80
N ALA A 139 -6.67 -14.75 -11.81
CA ALA A 139 -6.79 -15.72 -12.89
C ALA A 139 -8.22 -16.26 -13.02
N LYS A 140 -8.84 -16.65 -11.90
CA LYS A 140 -10.20 -17.19 -11.87
C LYS A 140 -11.25 -16.24 -12.46
N TYR A 141 -11.16 -14.95 -12.16
CA TYR A 141 -12.12 -13.94 -12.59
C TYR A 141 -11.71 -13.17 -13.84
N GLN A 142 -10.56 -13.47 -14.42
CA GLN A 142 -9.95 -12.70 -15.52
C GLN A 142 -9.87 -11.21 -15.17
N ALA A 143 -9.39 -10.92 -13.95
CA ALA A 143 -9.28 -9.59 -13.36
C ALA A 143 -7.80 -9.28 -13.07
N LEU A 144 -7.45 -8.01 -12.87
CA LEU A 144 -6.09 -7.62 -12.49
C LEU A 144 -6.05 -7.25 -11.00
N PRO A 145 -5.05 -7.72 -10.22
CA PRO A 145 -4.86 -7.27 -8.85
C PRO A 145 -4.50 -5.79 -8.81
N ILE A 146 -5.18 -5.03 -7.95
CA ILE A 146 -4.90 -3.59 -7.74
C ILE A 146 -4.25 -3.42 -6.37
N GLY A 147 -3.09 -2.78 -6.36
CA GLY A 147 -2.30 -2.51 -5.16
C GLY A 147 -2.90 -1.42 -4.28
N THR A 148 -2.60 -1.52 -3.00
CA THR A 148 -3.13 -0.61 -1.97
C THR A 148 -2.04 0.09 -1.17
N SER A 149 -0.76 -0.16 -1.47
CA SER A 149 0.38 0.43 -0.75
C SER A 149 0.52 1.91 -1.09
N ASN A 150 0.71 2.74 -0.07
CA ASN A 150 0.95 4.17 -0.22
C ASN A 150 2.45 4.52 -0.25
N LYS A 151 2.75 5.78 -0.59
CA LYS A 151 4.12 6.30 -0.70
C LYS A 151 4.90 6.22 0.61
N SER A 152 4.26 6.56 1.74
CA SER A 152 4.90 6.54 3.06
C SER A 152 5.37 5.14 3.44
N GLU A 153 4.51 4.14 3.29
CA GLU A 153 4.83 2.74 3.55
C GLU A 153 5.97 2.25 2.64
N ARG A 154 5.92 2.59 1.35
CA ARG A 154 6.98 2.22 0.40
C ARG A 154 8.32 2.86 0.75
N LEU A 155 8.35 4.16 1.08
CA LEU A 155 9.58 4.86 1.44
C LEU A 155 10.20 4.34 2.74
N LEU A 156 9.36 4.00 3.73
CA LEU A 156 9.81 3.42 5.00
C LEU A 156 10.14 1.92 4.91
N GLY A 157 9.86 1.28 3.76
CA GLY A 157 9.97 -0.17 3.63
C GLY A 157 9.03 -0.94 4.55
N TYR A 158 7.93 -0.30 4.98
CA TYR A 158 6.92 -0.88 5.86
C TYR A 158 5.87 -1.66 5.05
N PHE A 159 6.34 -2.71 4.43
CA PHE A 159 5.55 -3.67 3.67
C PHE A 159 6.30 -5.01 3.60
N THR A 160 5.58 -6.08 3.36
CA THR A 160 6.19 -7.39 3.12
C THR A 160 6.61 -7.50 1.66
N TRP A 161 7.92 -7.60 1.44
CA TRP A 161 8.49 -7.75 0.11
C TRP A 161 7.97 -9.02 -0.58
N HIS A 162 7.62 -8.89 -1.86
CA HIS A 162 6.94 -9.92 -2.65
C HIS A 162 5.59 -10.37 -2.06
N ALA A 163 4.85 -9.41 -1.46
CA ALA A 163 3.47 -9.60 -1.05
C ALA A 163 2.65 -8.34 -1.40
N ASP A 164 2.71 -7.31 -0.54
CA ASP A 164 1.92 -6.08 -0.69
C ASP A 164 2.33 -5.25 -1.91
N ASP A 165 3.56 -5.42 -2.38
CA ASP A 165 4.17 -4.69 -3.51
C ASP A 165 4.04 -5.41 -4.87
N THR A 166 3.41 -6.59 -4.90
CA THR A 166 3.31 -7.41 -6.12
C THR A 166 2.22 -6.99 -7.11
N PRO A 167 1.09 -6.38 -6.73
CA PRO A 167 0.09 -5.97 -7.70
C PRO A 167 0.68 -5.04 -8.77
N PRO A 168 0.43 -5.31 -10.07
CA PRO A 168 1.09 -4.61 -11.17
C PRO A 168 0.61 -3.17 -11.36
N VAL A 169 -0.50 -2.79 -10.73
CA VAL A 169 -1.07 -1.44 -10.77
C VAL A 169 -1.36 -0.98 -9.34
N ASN A 170 -0.75 0.13 -8.94
CA ASN A 170 -0.91 0.68 -7.61
C ASN A 170 -1.25 2.19 -7.66
N PRO A 171 -2.53 2.57 -7.53
CA PRO A 171 -2.94 3.96 -7.65
C PRO A 171 -2.44 4.84 -6.50
N LEU A 172 -2.18 4.29 -5.33
CA LEU A 172 -1.79 5.07 -4.14
C LEU A 172 -0.27 5.24 -4.00
N GLY A 173 0.52 4.65 -4.91
CA GLY A 173 1.98 4.55 -4.77
C GLY A 173 2.72 5.88 -4.69
N ASP A 174 2.13 6.99 -5.14
CA ASP A 174 2.69 8.33 -5.05
C ASP A 174 1.96 9.25 -4.05
N LEU A 175 1.01 8.74 -3.28
CA LEU A 175 0.33 9.48 -2.22
C LEU A 175 0.94 9.16 -0.84
N PHE A 176 1.29 10.20 -0.09
CA PHE A 176 1.60 10.06 1.33
C PHE A 176 0.37 9.62 2.13
N LYS A 177 0.56 9.02 3.30
CA LYS A 177 -0.55 8.54 4.15
C LYS A 177 -1.53 9.65 4.53
N THR A 178 -1.03 10.83 4.79
CA THR A 178 -1.85 12.03 5.07
C THR A 178 -2.72 12.41 3.86
N GLN A 179 -2.15 12.33 2.66
CA GLN A 179 -2.87 12.59 1.40
C GLN A 179 -3.90 11.49 1.10
N VAL A 180 -3.59 10.23 1.38
CA VAL A 180 -4.55 9.11 1.30
C VAL A 180 -5.76 9.37 2.18
N ARG A 181 -5.56 9.80 3.44
CA ARG A 181 -6.66 10.14 4.35
C ARG A 181 -7.51 11.32 3.84
N ALA A 182 -6.87 12.36 3.31
CA ALA A 182 -7.57 13.50 2.74
C ALA A 182 -8.42 13.10 1.52
N LEU A 183 -7.85 12.32 0.61
CA LEU A 183 -8.55 11.83 -0.58
C LEU A 183 -9.66 10.84 -0.22
N ALA A 184 -9.43 9.94 0.73
CA ALA A 184 -10.43 8.97 1.20
C ALA A 184 -11.66 9.68 1.78
N ARG A 185 -11.46 10.76 2.54
CA ARG A 185 -12.56 11.60 3.02
C ARG A 185 -13.31 12.26 1.86
N HIS A 186 -12.60 12.77 0.87
CA HIS A 186 -13.19 13.43 -0.29
C HIS A 186 -14.06 12.49 -1.13
N VAL A 187 -13.64 11.24 -1.33
CA VAL A 187 -14.41 10.25 -2.11
C VAL A 187 -15.52 9.55 -1.33
N GLY A 188 -15.68 9.85 -0.04
CA GLY A 188 -16.76 9.33 0.79
C GLY A 188 -16.51 7.97 1.44
N VAL A 189 -15.24 7.62 1.71
CA VAL A 189 -14.93 6.45 2.57
C VAL A 189 -15.57 6.66 3.95
N PRO A 190 -16.24 5.63 4.52
CA PRO A 190 -16.94 5.76 5.80
C PRO A 190 -16.05 6.30 6.93
N GLU A 191 -16.59 7.23 7.71
CA GLU A 191 -15.86 7.96 8.75
C GLU A 191 -15.28 7.03 9.83
N VAL A 192 -15.91 5.90 10.12
CA VAL A 192 -15.39 4.90 11.07
C VAL A 192 -14.02 4.37 10.62
N ILE A 193 -13.81 4.19 9.32
CA ILE A 193 -12.53 3.74 8.75
C ILE A 193 -11.49 4.87 8.77
N LEU A 194 -11.92 6.11 8.51
CA LEU A 194 -11.04 7.28 8.52
C LEU A 194 -10.46 7.59 9.91
N ARG A 195 -11.24 7.34 10.98
CA ARG A 195 -10.82 7.55 12.38
C ARG A 195 -9.96 6.44 12.93
N LYS A 196 -9.96 5.28 12.31
CA LYS A 196 -9.20 4.13 12.78
C LYS A 196 -7.69 4.40 12.72
N PRO A 197 -6.93 4.14 13.79
CA PRO A 197 -5.48 4.18 13.73
C PRO A 197 -4.95 3.20 12.68
N PRO A 198 -3.92 3.58 11.90
CA PRO A 198 -3.34 2.67 10.93
C PRO A 198 -2.69 1.48 11.64
N THR A 199 -3.07 0.28 11.22
CA THR A 199 -2.53 -0.98 11.75
C THR A 199 -2.24 -1.95 10.60
N PRO A 200 -1.14 -2.74 10.69
CA PRO A 200 -0.91 -3.83 9.76
C PRO A 200 -1.78 -5.07 10.06
N ASP A 201 -2.52 -5.07 11.19
CA ASP A 201 -3.39 -6.15 11.66
C ASP A 201 -2.68 -7.53 11.70
N LEU A 202 -1.41 -7.54 12.09
CA LEU A 202 -0.58 -8.75 12.20
C LEU A 202 -0.50 -9.25 13.64
N VAL A 203 -0.53 -8.32 14.61
CA VAL A 203 -0.50 -8.59 16.04
C VAL A 203 -1.62 -7.79 16.71
N PRO A 204 -2.40 -8.38 17.65
CA PRO A 204 -3.44 -7.66 18.36
C PRO A 204 -2.92 -6.40 19.05
N GLY A 205 -3.61 -5.26 18.85
CA GLY A 205 -3.24 -3.96 19.44
C GLY A 205 -2.08 -3.23 18.78
N GLN A 206 -1.49 -3.79 17.72
CA GLN A 206 -0.41 -3.14 16.96
C GLN A 206 -0.95 -1.93 16.19
N THR A 207 -0.22 -0.81 16.25
CA THR A 207 -0.45 0.34 15.39
C THR A 207 0.85 0.72 14.68
N THR A 208 0.75 1.17 13.45
CA THR A 208 1.93 1.57 12.68
C THR A 208 2.64 2.76 13.32
N GLU A 209 1.88 3.73 13.83
CA GLU A 209 2.46 4.89 14.53
C GLU A 209 3.11 4.49 15.86
N GLY A 210 2.57 3.47 16.56
CA GLY A 210 3.19 2.89 17.74
C GLY A 210 4.53 2.21 17.45
N ASP A 211 4.62 1.44 16.37
CA ASP A 211 5.85 0.80 15.93
C ASP A 211 6.94 1.82 15.56
N PHE A 212 6.55 2.93 14.97
CA PHE A 212 7.47 4.01 14.62
C PHE A 212 7.72 4.97 15.77
N GLY A 213 6.79 5.14 16.71
CA GLY A 213 6.83 6.16 17.75
C GLY A 213 6.79 7.59 17.20
N ILE A 214 6.30 7.78 15.97
CA ILE A 214 6.15 9.06 15.27
C ILE A 214 4.85 9.02 14.48
N SER A 215 4.05 10.10 14.53
CA SER A 215 2.82 10.20 13.76
C SER A 215 3.08 10.31 12.25
N TYR A 216 2.15 9.83 11.42
CA TYR A 216 2.25 9.99 9.97
C TYR A 216 2.32 11.44 9.51
N ASP A 217 1.70 12.37 10.23
CA ASP A 217 1.79 13.80 9.91
C ASP A 217 3.24 14.31 9.95
N LYS A 218 4.03 13.84 10.91
CA LYS A 218 5.46 14.15 10.99
C LYS A 218 6.29 13.34 10.01
N VAL A 219 6.03 12.04 9.93
CA VAL A 219 6.76 11.13 9.03
C VAL A 219 6.67 11.61 7.59
N ASP A 220 5.47 11.92 7.10
CA ASP A 220 5.24 12.32 5.72
C ASP A 220 5.94 13.64 5.38
N ARG A 221 5.95 14.62 6.31
CA ARG A 221 6.68 15.88 6.13
C ARG A 221 8.19 15.67 6.12
N ILE A 222 8.73 14.85 7.03
CA ILE A 222 10.16 14.51 7.04
C ILE A 222 10.54 13.82 5.72
N LEU A 223 9.77 12.82 5.29
CA LEU A 223 9.97 12.13 4.01
C LEU A 223 9.92 13.11 2.83
N TYR A 224 8.92 14.01 2.81
CA TYR A 224 8.79 15.02 1.77
C TYR A 224 10.06 15.85 1.60
N TYR A 225 10.66 16.32 2.69
CA TYR A 225 11.89 17.10 2.62
C TYR A 225 13.11 16.26 2.22
N LEU A 226 13.25 15.06 2.80
CA LEU A 226 14.39 14.17 2.50
C LEU A 226 14.42 13.73 1.03
N ILE A 227 13.28 13.32 0.45
CA ILE A 227 13.25 12.89 -0.96
C ILE A 227 13.42 14.03 -1.96
N ARG A 228 13.30 15.27 -1.52
CA ARG A 228 13.63 16.49 -2.29
C ARG A 228 15.10 16.90 -2.15
N GLY A 229 15.90 16.10 -1.46
CA GLY A 229 17.34 16.30 -1.33
C GLY A 229 17.78 17.16 -0.16
N MET A 230 16.88 17.53 0.77
CA MET A 230 17.30 18.21 2.00
C MET A 230 18.14 17.28 2.87
N LYS A 231 19.21 17.82 3.45
CA LYS A 231 20.03 17.12 4.43
C LYS A 231 19.26 16.98 5.76
N PRO A 232 19.51 15.91 6.53
CA PRO A 232 18.83 15.72 7.83
C PRO A 232 18.91 16.94 8.75
N ALA A 233 20.05 17.63 8.82
CA ALA A 233 20.22 18.84 9.64
C ALA A 233 19.29 20.00 9.18
N GLU A 234 19.04 20.12 7.88
CA GLU A 234 18.13 21.14 7.33
C GLU A 234 16.66 20.79 7.66
N VAL A 235 16.32 19.50 7.70
CA VAL A 235 14.99 19.04 8.11
C VAL A 235 14.77 19.28 9.60
N VAL A 236 15.77 19.03 10.46
CA VAL A 236 15.71 19.39 11.90
C VAL A 236 15.44 20.88 12.07
N ALA A 237 16.08 21.75 11.28
CA ALA A 237 15.85 23.20 11.35
C ALA A 237 14.41 23.62 10.97
N ARG A 238 13.59 22.72 10.41
CA ARG A 238 12.17 22.93 10.13
C ARG A 238 11.23 22.58 11.30
N GLY A 239 11.78 22.27 12.48
CA GLY A 239 11.02 22.05 13.72
C GLY A 239 10.79 20.59 14.09
N PHE A 240 11.51 19.65 13.47
CA PHE A 240 11.53 18.24 13.87
C PHE A 240 12.68 17.97 14.83
N THR A 241 12.55 16.94 15.69
CA THR A 241 13.68 16.55 16.53
C THR A 241 14.74 15.77 15.75
N PRO A 242 16.01 15.82 16.16
CA PRO A 242 17.08 15.03 15.54
C PRO A 242 16.76 13.53 15.51
N GLU A 243 16.12 13.02 16.57
CA GLU A 243 15.75 11.61 16.72
C GLU A 243 14.66 11.22 15.71
N GLU A 244 13.64 12.05 15.51
CA GLU A 244 12.58 11.82 14.53
C GLU A 244 13.17 11.76 13.12
N VAL A 245 14.00 12.73 12.77
CA VAL A 245 14.63 12.81 11.44
C VAL A 245 15.57 11.64 11.22
N ALA A 246 16.43 11.30 12.19
CA ALA A 246 17.35 10.17 12.09
C ALA A 246 16.62 8.83 11.90
N LYS A 247 15.52 8.64 12.63
CA LYS A 247 14.71 7.42 12.52
C LYS A 247 14.08 7.26 11.13
N VAL A 248 13.49 8.31 10.59
CA VAL A 248 12.87 8.29 9.26
C VAL A 248 13.95 8.14 8.17
N ALA A 249 15.05 8.90 8.24
CA ALA A 249 16.15 8.81 7.30
C ALA A 249 16.78 7.41 7.30
N GLY A 250 17.04 6.84 8.48
CA GLY A 250 17.60 5.50 8.60
C GLY A 250 16.70 4.41 7.98
N ARG A 251 15.36 4.53 8.14
CA ARG A 251 14.41 3.62 7.47
C ARG A 251 14.43 3.80 5.96
N LEU A 252 14.39 5.04 5.48
CA LEU A 252 14.43 5.37 4.05
C LEU A 252 15.67 4.76 3.37
N GLU A 253 16.84 4.89 3.99
CA GLU A 253 18.12 4.39 3.49
C GLU A 253 18.24 2.87 3.58
N SER A 254 17.96 2.29 4.74
CA SER A 254 18.16 0.85 4.98
C SER A 254 17.20 -0.05 4.20
N THR A 255 16.07 0.48 3.72
CA THR A 255 15.03 -0.28 3.03
C THR A 255 14.92 0.02 1.54
N HIS A 256 15.81 0.85 0.97
CA HIS A 256 15.72 1.27 -0.44
C HIS A 256 15.70 0.10 -1.43
N TRP A 257 16.41 -0.99 -1.14
CA TRP A 257 16.47 -2.19 -1.97
C TRP A 257 15.11 -2.89 -2.12
N LYS A 258 14.19 -2.75 -1.15
CA LYS A 258 12.82 -3.30 -1.25
C LYS A 258 11.98 -2.63 -2.33
N ARG A 259 12.36 -1.45 -2.78
CA ARG A 259 11.63 -0.66 -3.79
C ARG A 259 12.09 -0.92 -5.22
N ARG A 260 13.05 -1.82 -5.39
CA ARG A 260 13.64 -2.14 -6.70
C ARG A 260 13.23 -3.51 -7.19
N LEU A 261 13.23 -3.68 -8.50
CA LEU A 261 13.17 -4.98 -9.13
C LEU A 261 14.39 -5.83 -8.72
N PRO A 262 14.32 -7.17 -8.86
CA PRO A 262 15.48 -8.02 -8.62
C PRO A 262 16.70 -7.54 -9.38
N THR A 263 17.83 -7.42 -8.69
CA THR A 263 19.10 -7.03 -9.32
C THR A 263 19.55 -8.13 -10.27
N VAL A 264 19.75 -7.77 -11.52
CA VAL A 264 20.22 -8.69 -12.56
C VAL A 264 21.72 -8.50 -12.82
N ALA A 265 22.47 -9.60 -12.86
CA ALA A 265 23.84 -9.58 -13.34
C ALA A 265 23.83 -9.33 -14.86
N MET A 266 24.11 -8.09 -15.25
CA MET A 266 24.08 -7.70 -16.67
C MET A 266 25.35 -8.19 -17.39
N MET A 267 25.17 -9.12 -18.30
CA MET A 267 26.23 -9.68 -19.15
C MET A 267 26.21 -9.10 -20.58
N SER A 268 25.17 -8.36 -20.95
CA SER A 268 24.99 -7.79 -22.29
C SER A 268 24.21 -6.49 -22.23
N GLN A 269 24.23 -5.73 -23.33
CA GLN A 269 23.41 -4.52 -23.49
C GLN A 269 21.90 -4.80 -23.62
N THR A 270 21.53 -6.06 -23.80
CA THR A 270 20.12 -6.48 -23.93
C THR A 270 19.57 -7.12 -22.66
N ALA A 271 20.30 -7.04 -21.55
CA ALA A 271 19.81 -7.53 -20.26
C ALA A 271 18.56 -6.76 -19.81
N ILE A 272 17.51 -7.47 -19.44
CA ILE A 272 16.28 -6.86 -18.90
C ILE A 272 16.54 -6.43 -17.45
N GLY A 273 16.28 -5.17 -17.15
CA GLY A 273 16.46 -4.59 -15.80
C GLY A 273 15.92 -3.18 -15.73
N GLU A 274 16.18 -2.48 -14.63
CA GLU A 274 15.67 -1.12 -14.37
C GLU A 274 16.05 -0.09 -15.46
N PHE A 275 17.13 -0.34 -16.20
CA PHE A 275 17.69 0.62 -17.16
C PHE A 275 17.40 0.25 -18.63
N TYR A 276 16.75 -0.89 -18.87
CA TYR A 276 16.42 -1.32 -20.22
C TYR A 276 14.95 -1.68 -20.31
N LEU A 277 14.23 -0.85 -21.08
CA LEU A 277 12.87 -1.14 -21.52
C LEU A 277 12.89 -1.20 -23.05
N ARG A 278 12.36 -2.25 -23.61
CA ARG A 278 12.18 -2.38 -25.07
C ARG A 278 11.02 -1.48 -25.51
N PRO A 279 10.98 -1.04 -26.78
CA PRO A 279 9.85 -0.23 -27.28
C PRO A 279 8.47 -0.86 -27.04
N VAL A 280 8.40 -2.19 -26.93
CA VAL A 280 7.15 -2.94 -26.66
C VAL A 280 6.77 -2.98 -25.17
N ASP A 281 7.63 -2.51 -24.28
CA ASP A 281 7.42 -2.54 -22.84
C ASP A 281 6.83 -1.20 -22.32
N TYR A 282 6.59 -0.23 -23.23
CA TYR A 282 6.01 1.08 -22.94
C TYR A 282 4.50 1.12 -23.19
#